data_274cbd1efc4ce2582e23fe13c31844e3
#
_entry.id   274cbd1efc4ce2582e23fe13c31844e3
#
_cell.length_a   1.000
_cell.length_b   1.000
_cell.length_c   1.000
_cell.angle_alpha   90.00
_cell.angle_beta   90.00
_cell.angle_gamma   90.00
#
_symmetry.space_group_name_H-M   'P 1'
#
loop_
_entity.id
_entity.type
_entity.pdbx_description
1 polymer ?
#
loop_
_entity_poly.entity_id
_entity_poly.type
_entity_poly.pdbx_seq_one_letter_code
_entity_poly.pdbx_strand_id
1 'polypeptide(L)'
;YLGDPNFTEIPVQKMLSKDYGMHLSNKIKEDSVLENLDIKKLENNKDTVYISVVDNEGNFVSFINSIFHPFGSGIVTENTGILLHNRGASFNLDQNHPNFYMPLKKPMHTIIPALLMKNNRPIMPFGVMGAHYQPVGQVHFLTNVLDYGMDVQMALDHSRSFHFDNNLALEKTISLENFDKLEKLGHKVTYCDLPHGGGQAILLRDNGVLVGGSDPRKDGLALGF
;
A
#
# COMPACT_ATOMS: atom_id res chain seq x y z
N TYR A 1 13.53 -5.55 -8.34
CA TYR A 1 13.37 -7.02 -8.30
C TYR A 1 11.99 -7.49 -8.78
N LEU A 2 10.95 -6.63 -8.79
CA LEU A 2 9.58 -7.06 -9.08
C LEU A 2 9.29 -7.08 -10.58
N GLY A 3 8.78 -8.20 -11.04
CA GLY A 3 8.35 -8.46 -12.41
C GLY A 3 7.52 -9.74 -12.48
N ASP A 4 7.20 -10.19 -13.69
CA ASP A 4 6.52 -11.48 -13.87
C ASP A 4 7.47 -12.63 -13.50
N PRO A 5 7.12 -13.51 -12.54
CA PRO A 5 7.97 -14.60 -12.10
C PRO A 5 8.28 -15.64 -13.20
N ASN A 6 7.48 -15.70 -14.26
CA ASN A 6 7.76 -16.57 -15.42
C ASN A 6 8.89 -16.03 -16.31
N PHE A 7 9.28 -14.76 -16.15
CA PHE A 7 10.28 -14.06 -16.96
C PHE A 7 11.46 -13.53 -16.14
N THR A 8 11.30 -13.45 -14.81
CA THR A 8 12.29 -12.82 -13.92
C THR A 8 12.39 -13.61 -12.65
N GLU A 9 13.62 -13.97 -12.26
CA GLU A 9 13.88 -14.57 -10.96
C GLU A 9 13.71 -13.51 -9.86
N ILE A 10 12.73 -13.73 -8.98
CA ILE A 10 12.46 -12.87 -7.84
C ILE A 10 13.04 -13.53 -6.58
N PRO A 11 13.99 -12.92 -5.87
CA PRO A 11 14.62 -13.52 -4.69
C PRO A 11 13.71 -13.45 -3.46
N VAL A 12 12.52 -14.07 -3.54
CA VAL A 12 11.45 -13.99 -2.53
C VAL A 12 11.95 -14.41 -1.15
N GLN A 13 12.68 -15.54 -1.06
CA GLN A 13 13.19 -16.06 0.22
C GLN A 13 14.15 -15.07 0.89
N LYS A 14 15.01 -14.43 0.10
CA LYS A 14 15.90 -13.37 0.60
C LYS A 14 15.11 -12.15 1.07
N MET A 15 14.16 -11.68 0.26
CA MET A 15 13.34 -10.50 0.58
C MET A 15 12.49 -10.68 1.85
N LEU A 16 12.05 -11.93 2.12
CA LEU A 16 11.26 -12.26 3.31
C LEU A 16 12.11 -12.70 4.51
N SER A 17 13.44 -12.82 4.37
CA SER A 17 14.29 -13.25 5.47
C SER A 17 14.47 -12.18 6.54
N LYS A 18 14.52 -12.63 7.80
CA LYS A 18 14.83 -11.74 8.93
C LYS A 18 16.21 -11.10 8.82
N ASP A 19 17.19 -11.84 8.28
CA ASP A 19 18.56 -11.35 8.10
C ASP A 19 18.60 -10.18 7.11
N TYR A 20 17.81 -10.24 6.04
CA TYR A 20 17.70 -9.12 5.10
C TYR A 20 16.99 -7.92 5.74
N GLY A 21 15.95 -8.18 6.53
CA GLY A 21 15.27 -7.13 7.32
C GLY A 21 16.24 -6.45 8.30
N MET A 22 17.02 -7.21 9.05
CA MET A 22 18.05 -6.68 9.96
C MET A 22 19.14 -5.91 9.20
N HIS A 23 19.59 -6.43 8.05
CA HIS A 23 20.56 -5.72 7.22
C HIS A 23 20.05 -4.33 6.77
N LEU A 24 18.76 -4.23 6.41
CA LEU A 24 18.17 -2.95 6.04
C LEU A 24 17.98 -2.04 7.26
N SER A 25 17.52 -2.58 8.39
CA SER A 25 17.33 -1.85 9.64
C SER A 25 18.63 -1.21 10.12
N ASN A 26 19.75 -1.94 10.04
CA ASN A 26 21.08 -1.43 10.45
C ASN A 26 21.60 -0.26 9.59
N LYS A 27 20.97 0.01 8.45
CA LYS A 27 21.29 1.19 7.62
C LYS A 27 20.54 2.44 8.06
N ILE A 28 19.45 2.27 8.80
CA ILE A 28 18.63 3.39 9.30
C ILE A 28 19.36 4.03 10.46
N LYS A 29 19.51 5.36 10.40
CA LYS A 29 20.10 6.18 11.45
C LYS A 29 19.00 7.02 12.11
N GLU A 30 19.17 7.32 13.39
CA GLU A 30 18.21 8.15 14.12
C GLU A 30 18.39 9.65 13.87
N ASP A 31 19.57 10.06 13.41
CA ASP A 31 20.01 11.45 13.29
C ASP A 31 20.15 11.97 11.86
N SER A 32 19.96 11.11 10.87
CA SER A 32 20.15 11.49 9.46
C SER A 32 19.36 10.62 8.49
N VAL A 33 19.10 11.16 7.31
CA VAL A 33 18.46 10.41 6.22
C VAL A 33 19.41 9.38 5.62
N LEU A 34 18.83 8.33 5.03
CA LEU A 34 19.57 7.36 4.24
C LEU A 34 19.96 8.00 2.90
N GLU A 35 21.27 8.16 2.68
CA GLU A 35 21.79 8.69 1.42
C GLU A 35 21.77 7.62 0.32
N ASN A 36 21.63 8.06 -0.94
CA ASN A 36 21.75 7.24 -2.14
C ASN A 36 20.72 6.08 -2.25
N LEU A 37 19.47 6.36 -1.95
CA LEU A 37 18.40 5.48 -2.41
C LEU A 37 18.25 5.69 -3.92
N ASP A 38 18.73 4.72 -4.71
CA ASP A 38 18.50 4.70 -6.17
C ASP A 38 17.02 4.34 -6.44
N ILE A 39 16.14 5.32 -6.16
CA ILE A 39 14.71 5.20 -6.42
C ILE A 39 14.48 5.79 -7.80
N LYS A 40 14.31 4.91 -8.79
CA LYS A 40 13.89 5.33 -10.12
C LYS A 40 12.51 5.97 -10.06
N LYS A 41 12.32 7.04 -10.83
CA LYS A 41 11.06 7.78 -10.91
C LYS A 41 9.91 6.86 -11.29
N LEU A 42 8.90 6.78 -10.42
CA LEU A 42 7.69 5.99 -10.62
C LEU A 42 6.50 6.94 -10.77
N GLU A 43 5.59 6.67 -11.70
CA GLU A 43 4.38 7.46 -11.83
C GLU A 43 3.41 7.18 -10.67
N ASN A 44 2.89 8.24 -10.05
CA ASN A 44 1.98 8.14 -8.92
C ASN A 44 0.52 8.27 -9.38
N ASN A 45 -0.07 7.18 -9.88
CA ASN A 45 -1.45 7.12 -10.35
C ASN A 45 -2.35 6.40 -9.34
N LYS A 46 -3.56 6.93 -9.11
CA LYS A 46 -4.43 6.53 -8.01
C LYS A 46 -5.84 6.21 -8.53
N ASP A 47 -6.11 4.94 -8.82
CA ASP A 47 -7.49 4.48 -9.02
C ASP A 47 -7.63 3.01 -8.61
N THR A 48 -8.02 2.79 -7.36
CA THR A 48 -8.09 1.46 -6.75
C THR A 48 -9.18 1.45 -5.70
N VAL A 49 -9.96 0.38 -5.65
CA VAL A 49 -10.95 0.11 -4.61
C VAL A 49 -10.52 -1.11 -3.81
N TYR A 50 -10.69 -1.06 -2.49
CA TYR A 50 -10.47 -2.18 -1.59
C TYR A 50 -11.75 -2.48 -0.80
N ILE A 51 -12.07 -3.76 -0.67
CA ILE A 51 -13.23 -4.28 0.06
C ILE A 51 -12.77 -5.38 1.00
N SER A 52 -13.22 -5.32 2.25
CA SER A 52 -13.13 -6.41 3.22
C SER A 52 -14.52 -6.89 3.61
N VAL A 53 -14.68 -8.20 3.75
CA VAL A 53 -15.92 -8.82 4.21
C VAL A 53 -15.58 -9.93 5.20
N VAL A 54 -16.37 -10.02 6.27
CA VAL A 54 -16.38 -11.17 7.17
C VAL A 54 -17.83 -11.59 7.37
N ASP A 55 -18.14 -12.85 7.09
CA ASP A 55 -19.47 -13.39 7.24
C ASP A 55 -19.67 -14.11 8.61
N ASN A 56 -20.90 -14.54 8.86
CA ASN A 56 -21.28 -15.26 10.08
C ASN A 56 -20.75 -16.70 10.16
N GLU A 57 -20.25 -17.24 9.06
CA GLU A 57 -19.58 -18.55 8.99
C GLU A 57 -18.08 -18.45 9.29
N GLY A 58 -17.55 -17.23 9.43
CA GLY A 58 -16.13 -16.98 9.67
C GLY A 58 -15.28 -17.00 8.40
N ASN A 59 -15.87 -16.77 7.25
CA ASN A 59 -15.13 -16.54 6.01
C ASN A 59 -14.63 -15.09 5.98
N PHE A 60 -13.37 -14.90 5.61
CA PHE A 60 -12.73 -13.60 5.51
C PHE A 60 -12.35 -13.33 4.07
N VAL A 61 -12.79 -12.20 3.53
CA VAL A 61 -12.46 -11.74 2.18
C VAL A 61 -11.64 -10.46 2.25
N SER A 62 -10.49 -10.47 1.59
CA SER A 62 -9.66 -9.31 1.33
C SER A 62 -9.59 -9.14 -0.19
N PHE A 63 -10.28 -8.15 -0.72
CA PHE A 63 -10.46 -7.97 -2.17
C PHE A 63 -10.05 -6.58 -2.62
N ILE A 64 -9.20 -6.52 -3.63
CA ILE A 64 -8.76 -5.26 -4.24
C ILE A 64 -8.99 -5.29 -5.74
N ASN A 65 -9.52 -4.21 -6.27
CA ASN A 65 -9.79 -4.04 -7.69
C ASN A 65 -9.22 -2.69 -8.19
N SER A 66 -8.67 -2.69 -9.39
CA SER A 66 -8.05 -1.52 -9.97
C SER A 66 -8.02 -1.60 -11.49
N ILE A 67 -8.32 -0.48 -12.13
CA ILE A 67 -8.10 -0.28 -13.56
C ILE A 67 -6.81 0.47 -13.86
N PHE A 68 -5.97 0.71 -12.83
CA PHE A 68 -4.68 1.38 -12.81
C PHE A 68 -4.79 2.90 -12.84
N HIS A 69 -4.96 3.56 -14.00
CA HIS A 69 -5.20 5.00 -14.06
C HIS A 69 -6.70 5.31 -13.96
N PRO A 70 -7.09 6.55 -13.57
CA PRO A 70 -8.46 7.01 -13.66
C PRO A 70 -9.01 6.78 -15.08
N PHE A 71 -10.18 6.14 -15.17
CA PHE A 71 -10.78 5.69 -16.43
C PHE A 71 -9.97 4.66 -17.23
N GLY A 72 -8.92 4.06 -16.65
CA GLY A 72 -8.13 2.99 -17.26
C GLY A 72 -7.62 3.35 -18.66
N SER A 73 -7.96 2.53 -19.66
CA SER A 73 -7.63 2.78 -21.06
C SER A 73 -8.57 3.77 -21.76
N GLY A 74 -9.68 4.18 -21.15
CA GLY A 74 -10.77 4.92 -21.80
C GLY A 74 -11.61 4.09 -22.77
N ILE A 75 -11.33 2.79 -22.90
CA ILE A 75 -12.03 1.88 -23.80
C ILE A 75 -13.07 1.07 -23.03
N VAL A 76 -14.31 1.14 -23.46
CA VAL A 76 -15.44 0.36 -22.92
C VAL A 76 -15.83 -0.71 -23.94
N THR A 77 -16.06 -1.93 -23.47
CA THR A 77 -16.53 -3.02 -24.32
C THR A 77 -18.00 -2.83 -24.68
N GLU A 78 -18.35 -3.02 -25.96
CA GLU A 78 -19.70 -2.73 -26.47
C GLU A 78 -20.80 -3.58 -25.82
N ASN A 79 -20.52 -4.87 -25.60
CA ASN A 79 -21.56 -5.82 -25.16
C ASN A 79 -21.68 -5.96 -23.64
N THR A 80 -20.64 -5.60 -22.87
CA THR A 80 -20.61 -5.82 -21.42
C THR A 80 -20.51 -4.52 -20.62
N GLY A 81 -20.19 -3.39 -21.27
CA GLY A 81 -20.00 -2.12 -20.60
C GLY A 81 -18.74 -2.07 -19.70
N ILE A 82 -17.84 -3.06 -19.81
CA ILE A 82 -16.63 -3.12 -18.97
C ILE A 82 -15.61 -2.11 -19.47
N LEU A 83 -15.18 -1.22 -18.58
CA LEU A 83 -14.06 -0.31 -18.79
C LEU A 83 -12.74 -1.08 -18.65
N LEU A 84 -11.94 -1.11 -19.72
CA LEU A 84 -10.68 -1.84 -19.73
C LEU A 84 -9.59 -1.10 -18.97
N HIS A 85 -8.85 -1.82 -18.13
CA HIS A 85 -7.70 -1.27 -17.43
C HIS A 85 -6.54 -0.93 -18.37
N ASN A 86 -5.66 -0.04 -17.94
CA ASN A 86 -4.42 0.28 -18.67
C ASN A 86 -3.15 -0.15 -17.90
N ARG A 87 -3.20 -1.26 -17.16
CA ARG A 87 -2.08 -1.78 -16.35
C ARG A 87 -0.78 -1.96 -17.14
N GLY A 88 -0.85 -2.16 -18.45
CA GLY A 88 0.31 -2.23 -19.34
C GLY A 88 1.20 -0.98 -19.32
N ALA A 89 0.69 0.18 -18.93
CA ALA A 89 1.47 1.40 -18.75
C ALA A 89 2.53 1.28 -17.63
N SER A 90 2.41 0.28 -16.75
CA SER A 90 3.42 0.01 -15.71
C SER A 90 4.68 -0.70 -16.20
N PHE A 91 4.71 -1.20 -17.44
CA PHE A 91 5.92 -1.81 -18.00
C PHE A 91 7.05 -0.78 -18.13
N ASN A 92 8.28 -1.28 -17.98
CA ASN A 92 9.48 -0.52 -18.24
C ASN A 92 10.00 -0.79 -19.67
N LEU A 93 10.58 0.22 -20.32
CA LEU A 93 11.15 0.08 -21.66
C LEU A 93 12.67 -0.20 -21.64
N ASP A 94 13.32 -0.16 -20.48
CA ASP A 94 14.70 -0.59 -20.31
C ASP A 94 14.78 -2.12 -20.34
N GLN A 95 15.49 -2.69 -21.30
CA GLN A 95 15.63 -4.13 -21.51
C GLN A 95 16.25 -4.87 -20.29
N ASN A 96 17.03 -4.18 -19.47
CA ASN A 96 17.64 -4.74 -18.27
C ASN A 96 16.72 -4.69 -17.04
N HIS A 97 15.55 -4.06 -17.17
CA HIS A 97 14.64 -3.92 -16.03
C HIS A 97 13.79 -5.20 -15.87
N PRO A 98 13.60 -5.74 -14.64
CA PRO A 98 12.77 -6.93 -14.39
C PRO A 98 11.36 -6.84 -14.96
N ASN A 99 10.78 -5.65 -14.99
CA ASN A 99 9.45 -5.38 -15.55
C ASN A 99 9.51 -4.83 -16.99
N PHE A 100 10.54 -5.21 -17.77
CA PHE A 100 10.63 -4.83 -19.17
C PHE A 100 9.44 -5.39 -19.98
N TYR A 101 8.95 -4.59 -20.92
CA TYR A 101 7.84 -5.00 -21.82
C TYR A 101 8.25 -6.16 -22.72
N MET A 102 7.48 -7.25 -22.68
CA MET A 102 7.66 -8.41 -23.54
C MET A 102 6.30 -9.04 -23.89
N PRO A 103 6.17 -9.72 -25.05
CA PRO A 103 5.00 -10.51 -25.37
C PRO A 103 4.69 -11.54 -24.27
N LEU A 104 3.42 -11.76 -23.98
CA LEU A 104 2.88 -12.72 -22.99
C LEU A 104 3.30 -12.45 -21.54
N LYS A 105 4.05 -11.40 -21.27
CA LYS A 105 4.49 -11.02 -19.93
C LYS A 105 3.43 -10.22 -19.20
N LYS A 106 3.22 -10.53 -17.91
CA LYS A 106 2.35 -9.74 -17.03
C LYS A 106 3.10 -8.52 -16.50
N PRO A 107 2.48 -7.33 -16.51
CA PRO A 107 3.10 -6.16 -15.89
C PRO A 107 3.14 -6.30 -14.37
N MET A 108 4.08 -5.62 -13.72
CA MET A 108 4.11 -5.51 -12.26
C MET A 108 2.79 -4.96 -11.72
N HIS A 109 2.24 -5.60 -10.70
CA HIS A 109 1.06 -5.14 -9.99
C HIS A 109 1.41 -4.41 -8.70
N THR A 110 0.68 -3.33 -8.41
CA THR A 110 0.77 -2.59 -7.14
C THR A 110 -0.34 -2.98 -6.16
N ILE A 111 -1.31 -3.80 -6.57
CA ILE A 111 -2.45 -4.21 -5.74
C ILE A 111 -2.05 -5.35 -4.80
N ILE A 112 -2.32 -5.17 -3.50
CA ILE A 112 -1.84 -6.03 -2.42
C ILE A 112 -2.96 -6.25 -1.40
N PRO A 113 -3.97 -7.10 -1.67
CA PRO A 113 -4.93 -7.49 -0.64
C PRO A 113 -4.20 -8.29 0.46
N ALA A 114 -4.48 -8.01 1.71
CA ALA A 114 -3.78 -8.61 2.83
C ALA A 114 -4.73 -9.26 3.84
N LEU A 115 -4.25 -10.27 4.53
CA LEU A 115 -4.96 -10.99 5.57
C LEU A 115 -4.01 -11.23 6.75
N LEU A 116 -4.34 -10.69 7.92
CA LEU A 116 -3.59 -10.97 9.14
C LEU A 116 -4.07 -12.29 9.74
N MET A 117 -3.10 -13.15 10.05
CA MET A 117 -3.34 -14.47 10.61
C MET A 117 -2.79 -14.57 12.05
N LYS A 118 -3.51 -15.23 12.94
CA LYS A 118 -3.07 -15.61 14.30
C LYS A 118 -3.33 -17.09 14.49
N ASN A 119 -2.29 -17.88 14.80
CA ASN A 119 -2.41 -19.34 15.00
C ASN A 119 -3.12 -20.07 13.83
N ASN A 120 -2.75 -19.78 12.60
CA ASN A 120 -3.34 -20.28 11.36
C ASN A 120 -4.84 -19.94 11.16
N ARG A 121 -5.37 -18.95 11.87
CA ARG A 121 -6.74 -18.45 11.68
C ARG A 121 -6.70 -17.01 11.20
N PRO A 122 -7.52 -16.63 10.23
CA PRO A 122 -7.65 -15.24 9.83
C PRO A 122 -8.26 -14.43 10.97
N ILE A 123 -7.72 -13.25 11.20
CA ILE A 123 -8.25 -12.34 12.22
C ILE A 123 -8.53 -10.94 11.67
N MET A 124 -7.92 -10.56 10.55
CA MET A 124 -8.16 -9.24 9.98
C MET A 124 -7.88 -9.20 8.47
N PRO A 125 -8.90 -9.14 7.59
CA PRO A 125 -8.74 -8.70 6.23
C PRO A 125 -8.52 -7.19 6.23
N PHE A 126 -7.49 -6.73 5.54
CA PHE A 126 -7.17 -5.32 5.43
C PHE A 126 -6.49 -5.00 4.11
N GLY A 127 -6.54 -3.76 3.71
CA GLY A 127 -5.81 -3.29 2.54
C GLY A 127 -5.80 -1.78 2.46
N VAL A 128 -4.76 -1.28 1.84
CA VAL A 128 -4.57 0.15 1.59
C VAL A 128 -4.43 0.37 0.10
N MET A 129 -5.29 1.18 -0.48
CA MET A 129 -5.18 1.62 -1.87
C MET A 129 -4.24 2.83 -1.97
N GLY A 130 -3.75 3.17 -3.18
CA GLY A 130 -2.90 4.36 -3.37
C GLY A 130 -1.62 4.10 -4.15
N ALA A 131 -1.67 3.29 -5.21
CA ALA A 131 -0.54 2.99 -6.09
C ALA A 131 0.72 2.54 -5.31
N HIS A 132 1.84 3.23 -5.46
CA HIS A 132 3.10 2.91 -4.79
C HIS A 132 3.09 3.16 -3.27
N TYR A 133 2.09 3.85 -2.75
CA TYR A 133 1.90 4.02 -1.31
C TYR A 133 1.42 2.73 -0.63
N GLN A 134 0.80 1.80 -1.36
CA GLN A 134 0.16 0.61 -0.77
C GLN A 134 1.06 -0.18 0.20
N PRO A 135 2.30 -0.56 -0.13
CA PRO A 135 3.15 -1.30 0.80
C PRO A 135 3.46 -0.52 2.08
N VAL A 136 3.79 0.76 1.94
CA VAL A 136 4.10 1.65 3.08
C VAL A 136 2.86 1.87 3.94
N GLY A 137 1.71 2.12 3.30
CA GLY A 137 0.44 2.33 3.99
C GLY A 137 -0.03 1.10 4.77
N GLN A 138 0.17 -0.10 4.23
CA GLN A 138 -0.14 -1.34 4.97
C GLN A 138 0.76 -1.53 6.19
N VAL A 139 2.07 -1.30 6.06
CA VAL A 139 2.99 -1.36 7.20
C VAL A 139 2.62 -0.30 8.25
N HIS A 140 2.36 0.93 7.84
CA HIS A 140 1.92 2.00 8.73
C HIS A 140 0.65 1.63 9.50
N PHE A 141 -0.37 1.12 8.80
CA PHE A 141 -1.62 0.66 9.43
C PHE A 141 -1.38 -0.47 10.43
N LEU A 142 -0.63 -1.51 10.04
CA LEU A 142 -0.34 -2.65 10.91
C LEU A 142 0.47 -2.25 12.15
N THR A 143 1.48 -1.40 11.99
CA THR A 143 2.27 -0.87 13.10
C THR A 143 1.39 -0.11 14.09
N ASN A 144 0.48 0.73 13.60
CA ASN A 144 -0.46 1.45 14.46
C ASN A 144 -1.37 0.50 15.26
N VAL A 145 -1.86 -0.56 14.62
CA VAL A 145 -2.73 -1.55 15.30
C VAL A 145 -1.94 -2.44 16.24
N LEU A 146 -0.80 -3.01 15.80
CA LEU A 146 -0.10 -4.08 16.51
C LEU A 146 0.91 -3.56 17.54
N ASP A 147 1.64 -2.51 17.20
CA ASP A 147 2.74 -2.01 18.04
C ASP A 147 2.28 -0.84 18.92
N TYR A 148 1.41 0.03 18.41
CA TYR A 148 0.88 1.18 19.17
C TYR A 148 -0.51 0.91 19.80
N GLY A 149 -1.14 -0.24 19.53
CA GLY A 149 -2.41 -0.64 20.15
C GLY A 149 -3.61 0.23 19.77
N MET A 150 -3.54 0.92 18.63
CA MET A 150 -4.66 1.71 18.15
C MET A 150 -5.81 0.79 17.72
N ASP A 151 -7.05 1.24 17.91
CA ASP A 151 -8.17 0.56 17.26
C ASP A 151 -8.14 0.76 15.74
N VAL A 152 -8.93 -0.05 15.02
CA VAL A 152 -8.90 -0.09 13.55
C VAL A 152 -9.20 1.27 12.94
N GLN A 153 -10.19 2.00 13.47
CA GLN A 153 -10.55 3.32 12.93
C GLN A 153 -9.47 4.37 13.24
N MET A 154 -8.97 4.41 14.48
CA MET A 154 -7.86 5.31 14.84
C MET A 154 -6.63 5.07 13.99
N ALA A 155 -6.28 3.80 13.71
CA ALA A 155 -5.15 3.45 12.86
C ALA A 155 -5.33 3.90 11.40
N LEU A 156 -6.57 3.88 10.89
CA LEU A 156 -6.91 4.39 9.55
C LEU A 156 -6.89 5.92 9.50
N ASP A 157 -7.39 6.59 10.54
CA ASP A 157 -7.45 8.05 10.65
C ASP A 157 -6.06 8.68 10.84
N HIS A 158 -5.10 7.92 11.37
CA HIS A 158 -3.79 8.42 11.71
C HIS A 158 -3.09 9.10 10.53
N SER A 159 -2.41 10.21 10.80
CA SER A 159 -1.71 11.03 9.81
C SER A 159 -0.64 10.25 9.08
N ARG A 160 -0.49 10.50 7.79
CA ARG A 160 0.40 9.72 6.89
C ARG A 160 1.50 10.58 6.30
N SER A 161 2.63 9.92 6.04
CA SER A 161 3.72 10.45 5.26
C SER A 161 4.13 9.48 4.17
N PHE A 162 4.69 9.99 3.09
CA PHE A 162 5.20 9.15 2.02
C PHE A 162 6.46 9.77 1.40
N HIS A 163 7.54 8.99 1.45
CA HIS A 163 8.78 9.38 0.75
C HIS A 163 8.72 8.85 -0.70
N PHE A 164 8.74 9.77 -1.64
CA PHE A 164 8.65 9.45 -3.06
C PHE A 164 9.40 10.52 -3.88
N ASP A 165 10.18 10.10 -4.88
CA ASP A 165 10.94 10.99 -5.77
C ASP A 165 11.81 12.01 -4.98
N ASN A 166 12.57 11.52 -4.00
CA ASN A 166 13.42 12.31 -3.10
C ASN A 166 12.68 13.41 -2.31
N ASN A 167 11.39 13.27 -2.13
CA ASN A 167 10.57 14.18 -1.36
C ASN A 167 9.76 13.41 -0.30
N LEU A 168 9.75 13.88 0.93
CA LEU A 168 8.90 13.36 2.01
C LEU A 168 7.64 14.21 2.09
N ALA A 169 6.56 13.72 1.51
CA ALA A 169 5.27 14.38 1.54
C ALA A 169 4.50 14.01 2.81
N LEU A 170 4.09 15.02 3.59
CA LEU A 170 3.34 14.88 4.84
C LEU A 170 1.87 15.28 4.64
N GLU A 171 0.95 14.59 5.29
CA GLU A 171 -0.42 15.08 5.42
C GLU A 171 -0.47 16.33 6.32
N LYS A 172 -1.37 17.27 6.01
CA LYS A 172 -1.50 18.57 6.70
C LYS A 172 -1.86 18.46 8.18
N THR A 173 -2.27 17.29 8.63
CA THR A 173 -2.53 16.96 10.03
C THR A 173 -1.26 16.68 10.84
N ILE A 174 -0.10 16.50 10.18
CA ILE A 174 1.21 16.39 10.85
C ILE A 174 1.65 17.80 11.26
N SER A 175 2.06 17.96 12.52
CA SER A 175 2.42 19.25 13.09
C SER A 175 3.64 19.88 12.44
N LEU A 176 3.71 21.22 12.44
CA LEU A 176 4.87 21.97 11.98
C LEU A 176 6.15 21.60 12.76
N GLU A 177 6.03 21.30 14.05
CA GLU A 177 7.16 20.82 14.86
C GLU A 177 7.78 19.54 14.28
N ASN A 178 6.96 18.57 13.87
CA ASN A 178 7.44 17.34 13.24
C ASN A 178 7.99 17.60 11.84
N PHE A 179 7.38 18.51 11.09
CA PHE A 179 7.91 18.97 9.81
C PHE A 179 9.35 19.50 9.96
N ASP A 180 9.56 20.44 10.88
CA ASP A 180 10.88 21.04 11.14
C ASP A 180 11.91 20.02 11.62
N LYS A 181 11.48 19.03 12.45
CA LYS A 181 12.37 17.95 12.89
C LYS A 181 12.82 17.09 11.71
N LEU A 182 11.93 16.75 10.80
CA LEU A 182 12.25 15.95 9.62
C LEU A 182 13.18 16.71 8.65
N GLU A 183 12.98 18.01 8.46
CA GLU A 183 13.91 18.83 7.68
C GLU A 183 15.32 18.86 8.32
N LYS A 184 15.40 19.01 9.63
CA LYS A 184 16.69 18.99 10.35
C LYS A 184 17.44 17.65 10.24
N LEU A 185 16.71 16.54 10.07
CA LEU A 185 17.31 15.24 9.79
C LEU A 185 17.83 15.11 8.34
N GLY A 186 17.51 16.08 7.46
CA GLY A 186 17.98 16.12 6.08
C GLY A 186 16.92 15.70 5.04
N HIS A 187 15.67 15.47 5.45
CA HIS A 187 14.60 15.22 4.47
C HIS A 187 14.23 16.49 3.72
N LYS A 188 13.98 16.36 2.42
CA LYS A 188 13.24 17.37 1.67
C LYS A 188 11.75 17.16 1.98
N VAL A 189 11.17 18.03 2.80
CA VAL A 189 9.80 17.88 3.32
C VAL A 189 8.83 18.80 2.59
N THR A 190 7.63 18.32 2.33
CA THR A 190 6.51 19.13 1.82
C THR A 190 5.20 18.66 2.43
N TYR A 191 4.20 19.53 2.50
CA TYR A 191 2.82 19.08 2.73
C TYR A 191 2.19 18.64 1.42
N CYS A 192 1.49 17.50 1.43
CA CYS A 192 0.76 17.04 0.25
C CYS A 192 -0.58 17.78 0.08
N ASP A 193 -1.00 18.00 -1.17
CA ASP A 193 -2.31 18.58 -1.49
C ASP A 193 -3.44 17.55 -1.37
N LEU A 194 -3.14 16.30 -1.70
CA LEU A 194 -4.07 15.18 -1.62
C LEU A 194 -3.55 14.15 -0.61
N PRO A 195 -4.44 13.55 0.21
CA PRO A 195 -4.05 12.58 1.21
C PRO A 195 -3.48 11.31 0.59
N HIS A 196 -2.66 10.61 1.38
CA HIS A 196 -2.01 9.37 0.96
C HIS A 196 -2.92 8.16 1.12
N GLY A 197 -3.25 7.54 -0.01
CA GLY A 197 -3.96 6.27 -0.04
C GLY A 197 -5.37 6.31 0.54
N GLY A 198 -5.80 5.20 1.05
CA GLY A 198 -7.06 4.96 1.75
C GLY A 198 -7.14 3.49 2.14
N GLY A 199 -7.68 3.15 3.29
CA GLY A 199 -7.69 1.80 3.80
C GLY A 199 -9.05 1.35 4.31
N GLN A 200 -9.23 0.03 4.37
CA GLN A 200 -10.37 -0.63 4.99
C GLN A 200 -9.87 -1.83 5.77
N ALA A 201 -10.49 -2.14 6.90
CA ALA A 201 -10.16 -3.34 7.65
C ALA A 201 -11.34 -3.80 8.51
N ILE A 202 -11.39 -5.10 8.82
CA ILE A 202 -12.32 -5.68 9.80
C ILE A 202 -11.51 -6.56 10.74
N LEU A 203 -11.43 -6.19 12.01
CA LEU A 203 -10.71 -6.97 13.03
C LEU A 203 -11.69 -7.86 13.81
N LEU A 204 -11.41 -9.15 13.85
CA LEU A 204 -12.05 -10.10 14.77
C LEU A 204 -11.32 -10.03 16.12
N ARG A 205 -11.99 -9.57 17.17
CA ARG A 205 -11.47 -9.57 18.54
C ARG A 205 -11.58 -10.95 19.17
N ASP A 206 -10.78 -11.22 20.21
CA ASP A 206 -10.77 -12.50 20.94
C ASP A 206 -12.13 -12.86 21.56
N ASN A 207 -13.01 -11.87 21.77
CA ASN A 207 -14.39 -12.08 22.26
C ASN A 207 -15.43 -12.32 21.14
N GLY A 208 -14.99 -12.48 19.90
CA GLY A 208 -15.84 -12.76 18.75
C GLY A 208 -16.46 -11.51 18.10
N VAL A 209 -16.21 -10.32 18.63
CA VAL A 209 -16.75 -9.06 18.07
C VAL A 209 -15.95 -8.65 16.84
N LEU A 210 -16.65 -8.33 15.75
CA LEU A 210 -16.07 -7.73 14.55
C LEU A 210 -16.03 -6.20 14.69
N VAL A 211 -14.86 -5.61 14.46
CA VAL A 211 -14.65 -4.16 14.47
C VAL A 211 -14.25 -3.71 13.07
N GLY A 212 -15.16 -3.05 12.37
CA GLY A 212 -14.91 -2.48 11.04
C GLY A 212 -14.38 -1.05 11.12
N GLY A 213 -13.47 -0.71 10.21
CA GLY A 213 -12.99 0.66 10.02
C GLY A 213 -12.96 1.02 8.55
N SER A 214 -13.29 2.28 8.25
CA SER A 214 -13.28 2.86 6.90
C SER A 214 -12.52 4.19 6.90
N ASP A 215 -11.60 4.32 5.96
CA ASP A 215 -10.71 5.48 5.85
C ASP A 215 -11.48 6.73 5.39
N PRO A 216 -11.46 7.84 6.15
CA PRO A 216 -12.16 9.07 5.80
C PRO A 216 -11.59 9.77 4.57
N ARG A 217 -10.41 9.35 4.09
CA ARG A 217 -9.80 9.86 2.85
C ARG A 217 -10.49 9.35 1.59
N LYS A 218 -11.45 8.43 1.74
CA LYS A 218 -12.20 7.79 0.65
C LYS A 218 -13.69 7.71 1.02
N ASP A 219 -14.52 7.60 -0.01
CA ASP A 219 -15.97 7.40 0.14
C ASP A 219 -16.28 5.94 0.48
N GLY A 220 -15.81 5.51 1.63
CA GLY A 220 -16.03 4.16 2.15
C GLY A 220 -16.94 4.17 3.37
N LEU A 221 -17.47 2.99 3.70
CA LEU A 221 -18.32 2.80 4.88
C LEU A 221 -18.09 1.42 5.48
N ALA A 222 -17.98 1.36 6.81
CA ALA A 222 -18.03 0.10 7.56
C ALA A 222 -19.46 -0.15 7.99
N LEU A 223 -20.02 -1.31 7.60
CA LEU A 223 -21.38 -1.73 7.91
C LEU A 223 -21.38 -3.10 8.57
N GLY A 224 -22.25 -3.30 9.57
CA GLY A 224 -22.59 -4.59 10.14
C GLY A 224 -24.11 -4.78 10.14
N PHE A 225 -24.56 -6.01 9.95
CA PHE A 225 -25.98 -6.39 9.92
C PHE A 225 -26.15 -7.84 10.39
#